data_2974a3cfca7b4a2148bc648f3f467f08
#
_entry.id   2974a3cfca7b4a2148bc648f3f467f08
#
_cell.length_a   1.000
_cell.length_b   1.000
_cell.length_c   1.000
_cell.angle_alpha   90.00
_cell.angle_beta   90.00
_cell.angle_gamma   90.00
#
_symmetry.space_group_name_H-M   'P 1'
#
loop_
_entity.id
_entity.type
_entity.pdbx_description
1 polymer ?
#
loop_
_entity_poly.entity_id
_entity_poly.type
_entity_poly.pdbx_seq_one_letter_code
_entity_poly.pdbx_strand_id
1 'polypeptide(L)'
;AQLKGLGGGECGWLGGNFFPVEEKLAGGPDAATIVENTDIGGRAMNRAASKNHGYVTVVTAPSQMAAVREERTAASGKVSLTLRRRLAGEAYAKTAAYDARIAGWFAAERGEILPATLPVAGTEGETLRYGENPHQEAAFYRLPDAKGRVRPGVATATQLQGKALSYNNLNDTDAAFELAAEFDQPAIAIIKHANPCGVATAETLLDAWRAALKCDPVSAFGGVIAMNRPLNAETAAEIGKLFVEVIIAPSADADAVAVLAKKKNLRLLTTGAMPDPAAPGLAFKNLAGGLLAGWGGAWGAVSRHLAAIQPK
;
A
#
# COMPACT_ATOMS: atom_id res chain seq x y z
N ALA A 1 -34.43 -9.22 27.29
CA ALA A 1 -35.36 -9.23 28.46
C ALA A 1 -35.39 -7.86 29.16
N GLN A 2 -34.27 -7.26 29.54
CA GLN A 2 -34.22 -5.96 30.25
C GLN A 2 -34.79 -4.79 29.42
N LEU A 3 -34.47 -4.71 28.11
CA LEU A 3 -34.99 -3.65 27.23
C LEU A 3 -36.52 -3.68 27.10
N LYS A 4 -37.10 -4.88 27.02
CA LYS A 4 -38.56 -5.04 26.98
C LYS A 4 -39.23 -4.61 28.30
N GLY A 5 -38.56 -4.85 29.43
CA GLY A 5 -39.04 -4.41 30.76
C GLY A 5 -39.03 -2.89 30.96
N LEU A 6 -38.20 -2.18 30.16
CA LEU A 6 -38.09 -0.71 30.15
C LEU A 6 -38.91 -0.06 29.01
N GLY A 7 -39.72 -0.81 28.27
CA GLY A 7 -40.51 -0.30 27.13
C GLY A 7 -39.71 -0.01 25.91
N GLY A 8 -38.42 -0.42 25.85
CA GLY A 8 -37.56 -0.22 24.70
C GLY A 8 -37.78 -1.23 23.57
N GLY A 9 -37.76 -0.80 22.33
CA GLY A 9 -37.81 -1.65 21.15
C GLY A 9 -36.48 -2.39 20.89
N GLU A 10 -36.57 -3.55 20.22
CA GLU A 10 -35.38 -4.28 19.77
C GLU A 10 -34.73 -3.60 18.57
N CYS A 11 -33.42 -3.36 18.63
CA CYS A 11 -32.64 -2.85 17.50
C CYS A 11 -32.22 -4.01 16.61
N GLY A 12 -32.81 -4.12 15.41
CA GLY A 12 -32.45 -5.13 14.42
C GLY A 12 -31.31 -4.66 13.48
N TRP A 13 -30.94 -3.40 13.55
CA TRP A 13 -29.94 -2.79 12.69
C TRP A 13 -29.15 -1.68 13.40
N LEU A 14 -27.85 -1.63 13.14
CA LEU A 14 -26.95 -0.55 13.52
C LEU A 14 -26.19 -0.07 12.28
N GLY A 15 -26.26 1.22 11.97
CA GLY A 15 -25.44 1.88 10.97
C GLY A 15 -24.59 2.98 11.62
N GLY A 16 -23.28 2.94 11.42
CA GLY A 16 -22.40 3.97 11.98
C GLY A 16 -20.99 3.93 11.40
N ASN A 17 -20.54 5.08 10.89
CA ASN A 17 -19.14 5.31 10.57
C ASN A 17 -18.37 5.69 11.83
N PHE A 18 -17.05 5.48 11.79
CA PHE A 18 -16.14 6.00 12.81
C PHE A 18 -15.75 7.44 12.49
N PHE A 19 -15.29 8.18 13.48
CA PHE A 19 -14.63 9.45 13.24
C PHE A 19 -13.39 9.25 12.40
N PRO A 20 -13.08 10.16 11.45
CA PRO A 20 -11.99 9.99 10.48
C PRO A 20 -10.63 10.31 11.10
N VAL A 21 -10.21 9.56 12.13
CA VAL A 21 -8.93 9.77 12.83
C VAL A 21 -7.73 9.63 11.88
N GLU A 22 -7.82 8.78 10.85
CA GLU A 22 -6.76 8.60 9.86
C GLU A 22 -6.49 9.88 9.06
N GLU A 23 -7.54 10.56 8.61
CA GLU A 23 -7.44 11.85 7.90
C GLU A 23 -6.87 12.93 8.83
N LYS A 24 -7.27 12.91 10.10
CA LYS A 24 -6.73 13.83 11.11
C LYS A 24 -5.25 13.59 11.36
N LEU A 25 -4.85 12.33 11.56
CA LEU A 25 -3.44 11.97 11.77
C LEU A 25 -2.55 12.46 10.61
N ALA A 26 -3.00 12.27 9.36
CA ALA A 26 -2.27 12.71 8.17
C ALA A 26 -2.06 14.24 8.11
N GLY A 27 -2.98 15.03 8.69
CA GLY A 27 -2.90 16.49 8.77
C GLY A 27 -1.90 17.01 9.82
N GLY A 28 -1.34 16.15 10.68
CA GLY A 28 -0.36 16.53 11.70
C GLY A 28 -0.88 17.47 12.80
N PRO A 29 -2.12 17.30 13.31
CA PRO A 29 -2.67 18.15 14.36
C PRO A 29 -1.99 17.90 15.71
N ASP A 30 -2.30 18.75 16.70
CA ASP A 30 -1.87 18.56 18.08
C ASP A 30 -2.52 17.32 18.73
N ALA A 31 -1.93 16.86 19.82
CA ALA A 31 -2.41 15.67 20.53
C ALA A 31 -3.84 15.82 21.07
N ALA A 32 -4.23 17.03 21.48
CA ALA A 32 -5.59 17.28 21.98
C ALA A 32 -6.63 17.07 20.88
N THR A 33 -6.35 17.52 19.66
CA THR A 33 -7.21 17.32 18.50
C THR A 33 -7.35 15.83 18.15
N ILE A 34 -6.29 15.02 18.24
CA ILE A 34 -6.37 13.57 17.98
C ILE A 34 -7.21 12.90 19.06
N VAL A 35 -6.99 13.21 20.32
CA VAL A 35 -7.77 12.64 21.44
C VAL A 35 -9.25 12.97 21.29
N GLU A 36 -9.61 14.22 21.01
CA GLU A 36 -11.01 14.65 20.83
C GLU A 36 -11.69 13.93 19.63
N ASN A 37 -10.94 13.64 18.56
CA ASN A 37 -11.46 12.94 17.40
C ASN A 37 -11.35 11.40 17.50
N THR A 38 -11.00 10.87 18.68
CA THR A 38 -10.98 9.42 18.92
C THR A 38 -12.38 8.91 19.23
N ASP A 39 -12.92 8.08 18.35
CA ASP A 39 -14.26 7.51 18.50
C ASP A 39 -14.28 6.40 19.57
N ILE A 40 -15.05 6.57 20.59
CA ILE A 40 -15.28 5.58 21.67
C ILE A 40 -16.64 4.90 21.51
N GLY A 41 -17.71 5.70 21.42
CA GLY A 41 -19.10 5.21 21.46
C GLY A 41 -19.48 4.42 20.20
N GLY A 42 -19.15 4.93 19.03
CA GLY A 42 -19.45 4.25 17.75
C GLY A 42 -18.79 2.88 17.68
N ARG A 43 -17.56 2.77 18.14
CA ARG A 43 -16.82 1.50 18.16
C ARG A 43 -17.39 0.50 19.15
N ALA A 44 -17.76 0.95 20.35
CA ALA A 44 -18.42 0.09 21.35
C ALA A 44 -19.75 -0.47 20.81
N MET A 45 -20.57 0.39 20.19
CA MET A 45 -21.84 -0.03 19.59
C MET A 45 -21.64 -0.99 18.43
N ASN A 46 -20.69 -0.72 17.51
CA ASN A 46 -20.40 -1.60 16.38
C ASN A 46 -19.93 -2.99 16.86
N ARG A 47 -19.06 -3.05 17.86
CA ARG A 47 -18.60 -4.33 18.45
C ARG A 47 -19.76 -5.10 19.10
N ALA A 48 -20.65 -4.42 19.83
CA ALA A 48 -21.82 -5.02 20.44
C ALA A 48 -22.80 -5.60 19.39
N ALA A 49 -23.08 -4.81 18.33
CA ALA A 49 -23.92 -5.26 17.23
C ALA A 49 -23.31 -6.44 16.47
N SER A 50 -21.99 -6.39 16.19
CA SER A 50 -21.25 -7.47 15.52
C SER A 50 -21.26 -8.75 16.33
N LYS A 51 -21.08 -8.68 17.66
CA LYS A 51 -21.21 -9.83 18.55
C LYS A 51 -22.60 -10.44 18.48
N ASN A 52 -23.64 -9.61 18.31
CA ASN A 52 -25.04 -10.03 18.21
C ASN A 52 -25.52 -10.21 16.76
N HIS A 53 -24.64 -10.50 15.81
CA HIS A 53 -24.95 -10.66 14.38
C HIS A 53 -26.03 -11.71 14.08
N GLY A 54 -26.32 -12.61 15.01
CA GLY A 54 -27.44 -13.53 14.89
C GLY A 54 -28.79 -12.81 14.71
N TYR A 55 -28.90 -11.59 15.24
CA TYR A 55 -30.16 -10.81 15.27
C TYR A 55 -29.98 -9.39 14.71
N VAL A 56 -28.77 -8.85 14.71
CA VAL A 56 -28.49 -7.46 14.32
C VAL A 56 -27.68 -7.40 13.05
N THR A 57 -28.11 -6.56 12.12
CA THR A 57 -27.32 -6.18 10.94
C THR A 57 -26.46 -4.97 11.29
N VAL A 58 -25.13 -5.09 11.17
CA VAL A 58 -24.20 -3.99 11.41
C VAL A 58 -23.67 -3.47 10.07
N VAL A 59 -23.66 -2.14 9.89
CA VAL A 59 -23.14 -1.47 8.69
C VAL A 59 -22.16 -0.39 9.14
N THR A 60 -20.92 -0.47 8.68
CA THR A 60 -19.83 0.43 9.08
C THR A 60 -19.29 1.28 7.94
N ALA A 61 -19.83 1.12 6.74
CA ALA A 61 -19.46 1.91 5.56
C ALA A 61 -20.66 2.08 4.60
N PRO A 62 -20.80 3.22 3.92
CA PRO A 62 -21.86 3.44 2.93
C PRO A 62 -21.89 2.42 1.80
N SER A 63 -20.73 1.90 1.38
CA SER A 63 -20.60 0.87 0.33
C SER A 63 -21.33 -0.43 0.66
N GLN A 64 -21.52 -0.75 1.93
CA GLN A 64 -22.22 -1.96 2.39
C GLN A 64 -23.75 -1.84 2.27
N MET A 65 -24.28 -0.60 2.16
CA MET A 65 -25.72 -0.34 2.14
C MET A 65 -26.44 -0.95 0.93
N ALA A 66 -25.75 -1.04 -0.22
CA ALA A 66 -26.33 -1.60 -1.43
C ALA A 66 -26.73 -3.07 -1.24
N ALA A 67 -25.84 -3.89 -0.72
CA ALA A 67 -26.09 -5.31 -0.46
C ALA A 67 -27.19 -5.53 0.59
N VAL A 68 -27.21 -4.72 1.66
CA VAL A 68 -28.26 -4.80 2.68
C VAL A 68 -29.64 -4.42 2.09
N ARG A 69 -29.70 -3.38 1.26
CA ARG A 69 -30.94 -2.95 0.63
C ARG A 69 -31.46 -4.00 -0.35
N GLU A 70 -30.58 -4.58 -1.16
CA GLU A 70 -30.91 -5.65 -2.10
C GLU A 70 -31.55 -6.86 -1.39
N GLU A 71 -30.90 -7.42 -0.38
CA GLU A 71 -31.45 -8.56 0.38
C GLU A 71 -32.76 -8.20 1.08
N ARG A 72 -32.86 -7.02 1.69
CA ARG A 72 -34.12 -6.59 2.34
C ARG A 72 -35.28 -6.48 1.36
N THR A 73 -35.03 -6.00 0.15
CA THR A 73 -36.04 -5.91 -0.90
C THR A 73 -36.49 -7.30 -1.34
N ALA A 74 -35.52 -8.22 -1.57
CA ALA A 74 -35.79 -9.57 -2.03
C ALA A 74 -36.46 -10.46 -0.96
N ALA A 75 -36.17 -10.24 0.33
CA ALA A 75 -36.60 -11.11 1.42
C ALA A 75 -37.61 -10.45 2.38
N SER A 76 -38.49 -9.58 1.88
CA SER A 76 -39.57 -8.95 2.67
C SER A 76 -39.05 -8.28 3.96
N GLY A 77 -37.98 -7.49 3.83
CA GLY A 77 -37.37 -6.73 4.94
C GLY A 77 -36.35 -7.48 5.78
N LYS A 78 -36.03 -8.72 5.44
CA LYS A 78 -35.06 -9.54 6.18
C LYS A 78 -33.66 -9.43 5.54
N VAL A 79 -32.63 -9.67 6.36
CA VAL A 79 -31.21 -9.81 5.93
C VAL A 79 -30.74 -11.21 6.32
N SER A 80 -30.09 -11.90 5.40
CA SER A 80 -29.61 -13.26 5.63
C SER A 80 -28.57 -13.32 6.74
N LEU A 81 -28.47 -14.47 7.44
CA LEU A 81 -27.42 -14.70 8.42
C LEU A 81 -26.04 -14.65 7.78
N THR A 82 -25.91 -15.09 6.54
CA THR A 82 -24.66 -15.05 5.78
C THR A 82 -24.16 -13.61 5.60
N LEU A 83 -25.00 -12.70 5.14
CA LEU A 83 -24.65 -11.30 5.01
C LEU A 83 -24.36 -10.65 6.37
N ARG A 84 -25.16 -10.94 7.41
CA ARG A 84 -24.91 -10.42 8.76
C ARG A 84 -23.58 -10.89 9.33
N ARG A 85 -23.16 -12.14 9.11
CA ARG A 85 -21.85 -12.66 9.52
C ARG A 85 -20.71 -11.97 8.79
N ARG A 86 -20.83 -11.77 7.47
CA ARG A 86 -19.84 -11.05 6.68
C ARG A 86 -19.67 -9.62 7.20
N LEU A 87 -20.76 -8.88 7.34
CA LEU A 87 -20.76 -7.50 7.84
C LEU A 87 -20.17 -7.39 9.27
N ALA A 88 -20.46 -8.35 10.14
CA ALA A 88 -19.89 -8.39 11.48
C ALA A 88 -18.37 -8.61 11.46
N GLY A 89 -17.86 -9.47 10.57
CA GLY A 89 -16.42 -9.66 10.36
C GLY A 89 -15.75 -8.39 9.84
N GLU A 90 -16.35 -7.74 8.86
CA GLU A 90 -15.85 -6.46 8.30
C GLU A 90 -15.85 -5.34 9.38
N ALA A 91 -16.87 -5.29 10.26
CA ALA A 91 -16.92 -4.33 11.35
C ALA A 91 -15.84 -4.57 12.40
N TYR A 92 -15.53 -5.83 12.75
CA TYR A 92 -14.41 -6.15 13.63
C TYR A 92 -13.07 -5.81 12.99
N ALA A 93 -12.87 -6.10 11.69
CA ALA A 93 -11.65 -5.75 10.98
C ALA A 93 -11.41 -4.23 10.97
N LYS A 94 -12.47 -3.46 10.68
CA LYS A 94 -12.42 -1.98 10.70
C LYS A 94 -12.13 -1.44 12.10
N THR A 95 -12.72 -2.03 13.15
CA THR A 95 -12.46 -1.64 14.54
C THR A 95 -11.00 -1.94 14.92
N ALA A 96 -10.47 -3.09 14.54
CA ALA A 96 -9.10 -3.49 14.84
C ALA A 96 -8.09 -2.57 14.13
N ALA A 97 -8.32 -2.24 12.85
CA ALA A 97 -7.48 -1.30 12.10
C ALA A 97 -7.48 0.09 12.75
N TYR A 98 -8.64 0.58 13.14
CA TYR A 98 -8.77 1.85 13.85
C TYR A 98 -8.01 1.86 15.19
N ASP A 99 -8.13 0.81 16.01
CA ASP A 99 -7.38 0.68 17.27
C ASP A 99 -5.88 0.60 17.03
N ALA A 100 -5.45 -0.10 15.98
CA ALA A 100 -4.05 -0.19 15.61
C ALA A 100 -3.45 1.19 15.26
N ARG A 101 -4.21 2.04 14.56
CA ARG A 101 -3.79 3.42 14.26
C ARG A 101 -3.60 4.25 15.52
N ILE A 102 -4.57 4.24 16.43
CA ILE A 102 -4.49 4.99 17.68
C ILE A 102 -3.34 4.49 18.54
N ALA A 103 -3.17 3.18 18.68
CA ALA A 103 -2.08 2.60 19.45
C ALA A 103 -0.71 2.96 18.86
N GLY A 104 -0.56 2.93 17.54
CA GLY A 104 0.65 3.35 16.84
C GLY A 104 0.97 4.84 17.06
N TRP A 105 -0.05 5.70 17.01
CA TRP A 105 0.13 7.12 17.31
C TRP A 105 0.58 7.35 18.74
N PHE A 106 -0.04 6.73 19.76
CA PHE A 106 0.38 6.83 21.15
C PHE A 106 1.81 6.32 21.37
N ALA A 107 2.22 5.26 20.70
CA ALA A 107 3.59 4.77 20.76
C ALA A 107 4.58 5.82 20.19
N ALA A 108 4.24 6.41 19.03
CA ALA A 108 5.04 7.47 18.40
C ALA A 108 5.16 8.73 19.29
N GLU A 109 4.07 9.16 19.94
CA GLU A 109 4.09 10.30 20.88
C GLU A 109 5.03 10.05 22.10
N ARG A 110 5.17 8.81 22.52
CA ARG A 110 6.11 8.42 23.58
C ARG A 110 7.52 8.13 23.09
N GLY A 111 7.76 8.23 21.77
CA GLY A 111 9.05 7.85 21.18
C GLY A 111 9.32 6.33 21.19
N GLU A 112 8.31 5.51 21.40
CA GLU A 112 8.42 4.05 21.37
C GLU A 112 8.40 3.55 19.93
N ILE A 113 9.55 3.14 19.44
CA ILE A 113 9.73 2.64 18.07
C ILE A 113 9.26 1.18 17.95
N LEU A 114 9.59 0.36 18.92
CA LEU A 114 9.27 -1.08 18.96
C LEU A 114 8.53 -1.39 20.28
N PRO A 115 7.23 -1.10 20.37
CA PRO A 115 6.45 -1.33 21.57
C PRO A 115 6.31 -2.83 21.86
N ALA A 116 6.04 -3.18 23.13
CA ALA A 116 5.84 -4.58 23.55
C ALA A 116 4.71 -5.30 22.79
N THR A 117 3.69 -4.57 22.37
CA THR A 117 2.66 -5.04 21.43
C THR A 117 2.69 -4.13 20.21
N LEU A 118 3.03 -4.69 19.06
CA LEU A 118 3.08 -3.98 17.78
C LEU A 118 1.80 -4.25 16.98
N PRO A 119 0.83 -3.33 17.00
CA PRO A 119 -0.37 -3.46 16.18
C PRO A 119 -0.05 -3.04 14.75
N VAL A 120 -0.32 -3.94 13.80
CA VAL A 120 -0.14 -3.68 12.35
C VAL A 120 -1.47 -3.96 11.66
N ALA A 121 -1.97 -3.01 10.89
CA ALA A 121 -3.20 -3.17 10.13
C ALA A 121 -3.04 -2.62 8.72
N GLY A 122 -3.01 -3.53 7.75
CA GLY A 122 -3.15 -3.20 6.34
C GLY A 122 -4.61 -2.93 5.99
N THR A 123 -4.87 -1.88 5.21
CA THR A 123 -6.22 -1.48 4.78
C THR A 123 -6.30 -1.41 3.25
N GLU A 124 -7.51 -1.23 2.72
CA GLU A 124 -7.76 -1.06 1.29
C GLU A 124 -7.20 -2.20 0.44
N GLY A 125 -7.49 -3.45 0.85
CA GLY A 125 -7.02 -4.64 0.15
C GLY A 125 -7.49 -4.69 -1.31
N GLU A 126 -6.53 -4.85 -2.24
CA GLU A 126 -6.76 -5.05 -3.66
C GLU A 126 -6.40 -6.49 -4.01
N THR A 127 -7.38 -7.27 -4.48
CA THR A 127 -7.13 -8.66 -4.89
C THR A 127 -6.30 -8.68 -6.17
N LEU A 128 -5.20 -9.40 -6.13
CA LEU A 128 -4.31 -9.61 -7.27
C LEU A 128 -4.72 -10.89 -8.04
N ARG A 129 -4.27 -10.99 -9.29
CA ARG A 129 -4.61 -12.14 -10.14
C ARG A 129 -4.13 -13.47 -9.55
N TYR A 130 -2.96 -13.48 -8.92
CA TYR A 130 -2.32 -14.62 -8.25
C TYR A 130 -1.16 -14.10 -7.38
N GLY A 131 -0.59 -14.94 -6.53
CA GLY A 131 0.56 -14.64 -5.69
C GLY A 131 1.88 -14.66 -6.45
N GLU A 132 2.96 -15.04 -5.78
CA GLU A 132 4.26 -15.24 -6.42
C GLU A 132 4.17 -16.31 -7.52
N ASN A 133 3.38 -17.35 -7.29
CA ASN A 133 3.11 -18.41 -8.24
C ASN A 133 1.61 -18.46 -8.63
N PRO A 134 1.27 -18.96 -9.84
CA PRO A 134 -0.09 -18.92 -10.38
C PRO A 134 -1.18 -19.62 -9.55
N HIS A 135 -0.82 -20.57 -8.70
CA HIS A 135 -1.75 -21.30 -7.85
C HIS A 135 -2.03 -20.63 -6.49
N GLN A 136 -1.35 -19.52 -6.20
CA GLN A 136 -1.48 -18.78 -4.94
C GLN A 136 -2.46 -17.64 -5.10
N GLU A 137 -3.25 -17.38 -4.07
CA GLU A 137 -4.04 -16.16 -3.94
C GLU A 137 -3.21 -15.05 -3.30
N ALA A 138 -3.44 -13.81 -3.71
CA ALA A 138 -2.77 -12.65 -3.15
C ALA A 138 -3.66 -11.41 -3.16
N ALA A 139 -3.36 -10.52 -2.24
CA ALA A 139 -3.91 -9.17 -2.21
C ALA A 139 -2.83 -8.18 -1.77
N PHE A 140 -2.91 -6.97 -2.28
CA PHE A 140 -2.09 -5.84 -1.85
C PHE A 140 -2.86 -5.03 -0.80
N TYR A 141 -2.21 -4.64 0.28
CA TYR A 141 -2.77 -3.80 1.33
C TYR A 141 -1.89 -2.57 1.55
N ARG A 142 -2.51 -1.42 1.75
CA ARG A 142 -1.79 -0.21 2.16
C ARG A 142 -1.48 -0.24 3.65
N LEU A 143 -0.27 0.21 4.00
CA LEU A 143 0.23 0.25 5.37
C LEU A 143 0.79 1.65 5.67
N PRO A 144 -0.07 2.63 6.04
CA PRO A 144 0.39 3.94 6.45
C PRO A 144 1.23 3.91 7.74
N ASP A 145 2.10 4.90 7.90
CA ASP A 145 2.88 5.09 9.11
C ASP A 145 2.01 5.48 10.34
N ALA A 146 2.61 5.63 11.51
CA ALA A 146 1.91 6.02 12.74
C ALA A 146 1.21 7.39 12.64
N LYS A 147 1.60 8.23 11.67
CA LYS A 147 0.97 9.52 11.37
C LYS A 147 -0.03 9.45 10.20
N GLY A 148 -0.41 8.26 9.78
CA GLY A 148 -1.38 8.06 8.69
C GLY A 148 -0.84 8.35 7.28
N ARG A 149 0.47 8.53 7.11
CA ARG A 149 1.07 8.86 5.81
C ARG A 149 1.56 7.59 5.12
N VAL A 150 1.43 7.57 3.81
CA VAL A 150 2.04 6.54 2.97
C VAL A 150 3.24 7.14 2.26
N ARG A 151 4.40 6.49 2.37
CA ARG A 151 5.63 6.90 1.69
C ARG A 151 5.44 6.83 0.18
N PRO A 152 5.95 7.83 -0.60
CA PRO A 152 5.93 7.73 -2.05
C PRO A 152 6.60 6.43 -2.52
N GLY A 153 5.95 5.69 -3.40
CA GLY A 153 6.43 4.40 -3.88
C GLY A 153 5.35 3.67 -4.68
N VAL A 154 5.51 2.38 -4.87
CA VAL A 154 4.56 1.56 -5.63
C VAL A 154 3.14 1.60 -5.04
N ALA A 155 3.03 1.75 -3.71
CA ALA A 155 1.75 1.83 -2.99
C ALA A 155 0.94 3.11 -3.28
N THR A 156 1.61 4.19 -3.68
CA THR A 156 1.01 5.49 -3.99
C THR A 156 1.04 5.81 -5.49
N ALA A 157 1.61 4.92 -6.29
CA ALA A 157 1.79 5.16 -7.71
C ALA A 157 0.46 5.21 -8.47
N THR A 158 0.39 6.13 -9.43
CA THR A 158 -0.65 6.16 -10.44
C THR A 158 -0.21 5.36 -11.66
N GLN A 159 -0.98 4.37 -12.05
CA GLN A 159 -0.75 3.62 -13.27
C GLN A 159 -1.34 4.38 -14.46
N LEU A 160 -0.47 4.88 -15.36
CA LEU A 160 -0.87 5.64 -16.54
C LEU A 160 -1.30 4.75 -17.70
N GLN A 161 -0.72 3.56 -17.82
CA GLN A 161 -1.04 2.59 -18.86
C GLN A 161 -0.68 1.15 -18.47
N GLY A 162 -1.08 0.21 -19.30
CA GLY A 162 -0.70 -1.21 -19.22
C GLY A 162 -1.73 -2.08 -18.53
N LYS A 163 -1.38 -3.36 -18.35
CA LYS A 163 -2.20 -4.36 -17.64
C LYS A 163 -2.16 -4.13 -16.14
N ALA A 164 -3.12 -4.68 -15.40
CA ALA A 164 -3.09 -4.74 -13.95
C ALA A 164 -1.75 -5.30 -13.44
N LEU A 165 -1.28 -4.77 -12.31
CA LEU A 165 -0.07 -5.25 -11.66
C LEU A 165 -0.30 -6.64 -11.06
N SER A 166 0.72 -7.49 -11.11
CA SER A 166 0.76 -8.76 -10.40
C SER A 166 1.54 -8.62 -9.09
N TYR A 167 1.49 -9.65 -8.25
CA TYR A 167 2.32 -9.74 -7.06
C TYR A 167 3.81 -9.49 -7.37
N ASN A 168 4.35 -10.18 -8.38
CA ASN A 168 5.75 -10.04 -8.78
C ASN A 168 6.04 -8.63 -9.32
N ASN A 169 5.10 -8.02 -10.09
CA ASN A 169 5.29 -6.66 -10.53
C ASN A 169 5.39 -5.68 -9.36
N LEU A 170 4.52 -5.81 -8.35
CA LEU A 170 4.57 -4.94 -7.15
C LEU A 170 5.88 -5.12 -6.39
N ASN A 171 6.28 -6.36 -6.13
CA ASN A 171 7.51 -6.69 -5.41
C ASN A 171 8.77 -6.20 -6.13
N ASP A 172 8.88 -6.45 -7.43
CA ASP A 172 10.03 -6.04 -8.23
C ASP A 172 10.06 -4.52 -8.41
N THR A 173 8.89 -3.87 -8.56
CA THR A 173 8.78 -2.41 -8.72
C THR A 173 9.15 -1.68 -7.43
N ASP A 174 8.75 -2.20 -6.27
CA ASP A 174 9.14 -1.66 -4.97
C ASP A 174 10.66 -1.71 -4.80
N ALA A 175 11.26 -2.89 -5.01
CA ALA A 175 12.72 -3.06 -4.94
C ALA A 175 13.47 -2.14 -5.92
N ALA A 176 12.94 -1.95 -7.14
CA ALA A 176 13.55 -1.09 -8.13
C ALA A 176 13.50 0.39 -7.75
N PHE A 177 12.36 0.85 -7.26
CA PHE A 177 12.16 2.27 -6.96
C PHE A 177 12.88 2.69 -5.69
N GLU A 178 12.89 1.82 -4.66
CA GLU A 178 13.68 2.04 -3.46
C GLU A 178 15.18 2.11 -3.77
N LEU A 179 15.69 1.21 -4.63
CA LEU A 179 17.08 1.25 -5.04
C LEU A 179 17.42 2.52 -5.83
N ALA A 180 16.55 2.95 -6.75
CA ALA A 180 16.78 4.18 -7.51
C ALA A 180 16.79 5.44 -6.63
N ALA A 181 16.05 5.42 -5.50
CA ALA A 181 15.99 6.52 -4.56
C ALA A 181 17.27 6.74 -3.75
N GLU A 182 18.14 5.72 -3.66
CA GLU A 182 19.42 5.82 -2.92
C GLU A 182 20.46 6.74 -3.60
N PHE A 183 20.22 7.18 -4.83
CA PHE A 183 21.19 7.94 -5.62
C PHE A 183 20.79 9.40 -5.78
N ASP A 184 21.75 10.30 -5.54
CA ASP A 184 21.59 11.74 -5.77
C ASP A 184 21.68 12.15 -7.25
N GLN A 185 22.51 11.45 -8.04
CA GLN A 185 22.63 11.66 -9.47
C GLN A 185 21.47 10.98 -10.23
N PRO A 186 21.21 11.38 -11.50
CA PRO A 186 20.26 10.65 -12.33
C PRO A 186 20.63 9.17 -12.39
N ALA A 187 19.73 8.31 -11.94
CA ALA A 187 19.94 6.88 -11.76
C ALA A 187 18.87 6.04 -12.45
N ILE A 188 19.30 4.90 -12.98
CA ILE A 188 18.44 3.82 -13.47
C ILE A 188 18.75 2.54 -12.71
N ALA A 189 17.73 1.89 -12.21
CA ALA A 189 17.79 0.54 -11.66
C ALA A 189 16.96 -0.42 -12.52
N ILE A 190 17.56 -1.52 -12.94
CA ILE A 190 16.92 -2.62 -13.66
C ILE A 190 16.83 -3.81 -12.71
N ILE A 191 15.62 -4.21 -12.38
CA ILE A 191 15.34 -5.26 -11.40
C ILE A 191 14.65 -6.45 -12.07
N LYS A 192 15.00 -7.64 -11.64
CA LYS A 192 14.30 -8.87 -11.98
C LYS A 192 14.31 -9.81 -10.77
N HIS A 193 13.12 -10.32 -10.39
CA HIS A 193 12.96 -11.16 -9.19
C HIS A 193 13.51 -10.48 -7.91
N ALA A 194 13.15 -9.20 -7.72
CA ALA A 194 13.58 -8.34 -6.63
C ALA A 194 15.12 -8.17 -6.48
N ASN A 195 15.89 -8.52 -7.51
CA ASN A 195 17.34 -8.38 -7.52
C ASN A 195 17.79 -7.50 -8.70
N PRO A 196 18.84 -6.67 -8.52
CA PRO A 196 19.34 -5.83 -9.58
C PRO A 196 20.10 -6.64 -10.65
N CYS A 197 19.69 -6.50 -11.90
CA CYS A 197 20.48 -6.94 -13.06
C CYS A 197 21.42 -5.84 -13.55
N GLY A 198 21.07 -4.58 -13.30
CA GLY A 198 21.91 -3.45 -13.67
C GLY A 198 21.48 -2.18 -12.94
N VAL A 199 22.46 -1.44 -12.45
CA VAL A 199 22.27 -0.14 -11.80
C VAL A 199 23.36 0.79 -12.27
N ALA A 200 23.00 2.02 -12.63
CA ALA A 200 23.98 3.02 -12.99
C ALA A 200 23.48 4.44 -12.74
N THR A 201 24.41 5.32 -12.48
CA THR A 201 24.22 6.77 -12.47
C THR A 201 25.00 7.41 -13.61
N ALA A 202 24.51 8.52 -14.13
CA ALA A 202 25.18 9.34 -15.14
C ALA A 202 24.68 10.79 -15.08
N GLU A 203 25.22 11.65 -15.96
CA GLU A 203 24.76 13.04 -16.07
C GLU A 203 23.31 13.12 -16.60
N THR A 204 22.92 12.18 -17.47
CA THR A 204 21.56 12.09 -18.03
C THR A 204 20.92 10.74 -17.74
N LEU A 205 19.59 10.69 -17.73
CA LEU A 205 18.86 9.42 -17.60
C LEU A 205 19.15 8.47 -18.76
N LEU A 206 19.31 8.98 -19.95
CA LEU A 206 19.62 8.17 -21.11
C LEU A 206 20.97 7.46 -20.98
N ASP A 207 21.98 8.17 -20.51
CA ASP A 207 23.30 7.56 -20.31
C ASP A 207 23.31 6.60 -19.11
N ALA A 208 22.57 6.93 -18.03
CA ALA A 208 22.33 6.00 -16.93
C ALA A 208 21.63 4.72 -17.41
N TRP A 209 20.64 4.82 -18.31
CA TRP A 209 19.99 3.65 -18.92
C TRP A 209 20.98 2.79 -19.72
N ARG A 210 21.75 3.41 -20.58
CA ARG A 210 22.76 2.71 -21.40
C ARG A 210 23.80 2.00 -20.54
N ALA A 211 24.25 2.66 -19.47
CA ALA A 211 25.22 2.09 -18.55
C ALA A 211 24.63 0.94 -17.72
N ALA A 212 23.42 1.10 -17.18
CA ALA A 212 22.74 0.05 -16.43
C ALA A 212 22.47 -1.18 -17.29
N LEU A 213 22.02 -0.99 -18.54
CA LEU A 213 21.77 -2.10 -19.47
C LEU A 213 23.03 -2.91 -19.80
N LYS A 214 24.21 -2.27 -19.82
CA LYS A 214 25.48 -2.97 -20.07
C LYS A 214 25.86 -3.96 -18.99
N CYS A 215 25.34 -3.83 -17.76
CA CYS A 215 25.67 -4.74 -16.67
C CYS A 215 25.22 -6.17 -16.99
N ASP A 216 23.96 -6.33 -17.44
CA ASP A 216 23.42 -7.62 -17.88
C ASP A 216 22.23 -7.40 -18.84
N PRO A 217 22.51 -7.24 -20.14
CA PRO A 217 21.47 -7.00 -21.13
C PRO A 217 20.54 -8.21 -21.35
N VAL A 218 20.98 -9.42 -20.98
CA VAL A 218 20.19 -10.65 -21.14
C VAL A 218 19.13 -10.70 -20.03
N SER A 219 19.53 -10.52 -18.79
CA SER A 219 18.61 -10.56 -17.63
C SER A 219 17.66 -9.36 -17.62
N ALA A 220 18.05 -8.21 -18.20
CA ALA A 220 17.19 -7.03 -18.31
C ALA A 220 15.90 -7.25 -19.11
N PHE A 221 15.88 -8.26 -19.99
CA PHE A 221 14.68 -8.62 -20.76
C PHE A 221 13.56 -9.10 -19.83
N GLY A 222 12.40 -8.45 -19.91
CA GLY A 222 11.24 -8.73 -19.04
C GLY A 222 11.40 -8.22 -17.62
N GLY A 223 12.36 -7.34 -17.35
CA GLY A 223 12.57 -6.72 -16.05
C GLY A 223 11.69 -5.51 -15.78
N VAL A 224 11.88 -4.93 -14.61
CA VAL A 224 11.30 -3.67 -14.13
C VAL A 224 12.36 -2.59 -14.15
N ILE A 225 12.01 -1.41 -14.64
CA ILE A 225 12.92 -0.26 -14.72
C ILE A 225 12.42 0.83 -13.79
N ALA A 226 13.27 1.26 -12.86
CA ALA A 226 13.01 2.43 -12.02
C ALA A 226 14.03 3.54 -12.29
N MET A 227 13.60 4.77 -12.06
CA MET A 227 14.44 5.94 -12.17
C MET A 227 14.07 6.99 -11.10
N ASN A 228 15.05 7.81 -10.75
CA ASN A 228 14.89 8.85 -9.73
C ASN A 228 14.68 10.26 -10.32
N ARG A 229 14.46 10.39 -11.62
CA ARG A 229 14.15 11.64 -12.33
C ARG A 229 12.92 11.46 -13.22
N PRO A 230 12.27 12.57 -13.65
CA PRO A 230 11.20 12.51 -14.65
C PRO A 230 11.61 11.75 -15.91
N LEU A 231 10.75 10.83 -16.37
CA LEU A 231 10.98 10.10 -17.61
C LEU A 231 10.74 11.02 -18.81
N ASN A 232 11.77 11.27 -19.61
CA ASN A 232 11.68 12.03 -20.85
C ASN A 232 11.48 11.12 -22.07
N ALA A 233 11.08 11.73 -23.21
CA ALA A 233 10.76 11.01 -24.43
C ALA A 233 11.95 10.23 -25.01
N GLU A 234 13.16 10.76 -24.93
CA GLU A 234 14.37 10.13 -25.47
C GLU A 234 14.70 8.84 -24.71
N THR A 235 14.71 8.90 -23.38
CA THR A 235 14.94 7.74 -22.52
C THR A 235 13.81 6.71 -22.70
N ALA A 236 12.55 7.17 -22.77
CA ALA A 236 11.41 6.29 -23.03
C ALA A 236 11.52 5.53 -24.36
N ALA A 237 11.99 6.20 -25.41
CA ALA A 237 12.21 5.59 -26.73
C ALA A 237 13.29 4.50 -26.68
N GLU A 238 14.38 4.73 -25.96
CA GLU A 238 15.46 3.74 -25.81
C GLU A 238 15.03 2.55 -24.96
N ILE A 239 14.42 2.77 -23.79
CA ILE A 239 13.86 1.70 -22.97
C ILE A 239 12.81 0.91 -23.76
N GLY A 240 12.01 1.61 -24.56
CA GLY A 240 11.00 1.02 -25.41
C GLY A 240 11.51 0.04 -26.46
N LYS A 241 12.81 -0.01 -26.78
CA LYS A 241 13.38 -1.02 -27.68
C LYS A 241 13.48 -2.40 -27.03
N LEU A 242 13.58 -2.45 -25.71
CA LEU A 242 13.59 -3.70 -24.94
C LEU A 242 12.17 -4.09 -24.53
N PHE A 243 11.91 -5.38 -24.37
CA PHE A 243 10.73 -5.84 -23.65
C PHE A 243 10.96 -5.66 -22.17
N VAL A 244 10.15 -4.79 -21.53
CA VAL A 244 10.12 -4.57 -20.08
C VAL A 244 8.67 -4.67 -19.59
N GLU A 245 8.48 -5.08 -18.35
CA GLU A 245 7.14 -5.28 -17.80
C GLU A 245 6.59 -4.01 -17.15
N VAL A 246 7.44 -3.29 -16.40
CA VAL A 246 7.05 -2.07 -15.66
C VAL A 246 8.14 -1.02 -15.80
N ILE A 247 7.71 0.23 -15.93
CA ILE A 247 8.54 1.42 -15.75
C ILE A 247 7.93 2.24 -14.61
N ILE A 248 8.74 2.67 -13.65
CA ILE A 248 8.33 3.56 -12.58
C ILE A 248 9.26 4.76 -12.47
N ALA A 249 8.67 5.96 -12.35
CA ALA A 249 9.36 7.22 -12.25
C ALA A 249 8.60 8.19 -11.31
N PRO A 250 9.23 9.26 -10.80
CA PRO A 250 8.49 10.30 -10.07
C PRO A 250 7.44 10.99 -10.95
N SER A 251 7.73 11.20 -12.23
CA SER A 251 6.78 11.70 -13.24
C SER A 251 7.22 11.26 -14.64
N ALA A 252 6.38 11.52 -15.65
CA ALA A 252 6.69 11.26 -17.05
C ALA A 252 6.18 12.42 -17.91
N ASP A 253 6.98 12.85 -18.86
CA ASP A 253 6.59 13.86 -19.84
C ASP A 253 5.49 13.32 -20.77
N ALA A 254 4.64 14.19 -21.29
CA ALA A 254 3.55 13.79 -22.19
C ALA A 254 4.08 13.04 -23.43
N ASP A 255 5.20 13.48 -23.99
CA ASP A 255 5.83 12.82 -25.13
C ASP A 255 6.39 11.44 -24.78
N ALA A 256 6.93 11.25 -23.56
CA ALA A 256 7.37 9.96 -23.08
C ALA A 256 6.19 8.98 -22.96
N VAL A 257 5.06 9.43 -22.41
CA VAL A 257 3.82 8.65 -22.35
C VAL A 257 3.35 8.27 -23.75
N ALA A 258 3.36 9.22 -24.70
CA ALA A 258 2.94 8.97 -26.09
C ALA A 258 3.85 7.94 -26.80
N VAL A 259 5.16 7.98 -26.55
CA VAL A 259 6.11 6.99 -27.08
C VAL A 259 5.79 5.59 -26.56
N LEU A 260 5.54 5.45 -25.26
CA LEU A 260 5.28 4.15 -24.61
C LEU A 260 3.86 3.63 -24.86
N ALA A 261 2.89 4.48 -25.22
CA ALA A 261 1.49 4.10 -25.49
C ALA A 261 1.35 3.01 -26.57
N LYS A 262 2.33 2.89 -27.47
CA LYS A 262 2.40 1.84 -28.48
C LYS A 262 2.56 0.42 -27.87
N LYS A 263 3.04 0.34 -26.63
CA LYS A 263 3.30 -0.91 -25.90
C LYS A 263 2.17 -1.20 -24.90
N LYS A 264 1.04 -1.68 -25.39
CA LYS A 264 -0.21 -1.86 -24.61
C LYS A 264 -0.07 -2.68 -23.32
N ASN A 265 0.92 -3.57 -23.24
CA ASN A 265 1.12 -4.44 -22.07
C ASN A 265 2.10 -3.86 -21.04
N LEU A 266 2.92 -2.89 -21.44
CA LEU A 266 3.88 -2.20 -20.57
C LEU A 266 3.13 -1.35 -19.56
N ARG A 267 3.45 -1.51 -18.29
CA ARG A 267 2.91 -0.71 -17.20
C ARG A 267 3.81 0.50 -16.97
N LEU A 268 3.23 1.69 -17.02
CA LEU A 268 3.91 2.93 -16.68
C LEU A 268 3.31 3.49 -15.40
N LEU A 269 4.14 3.66 -14.39
CA LEU A 269 3.76 4.14 -13.06
C LEU A 269 4.44 5.47 -12.78
N THR A 270 3.69 6.38 -12.13
CA THR A 270 4.23 7.63 -11.60
C THR A 270 3.85 7.81 -10.14
N THR A 271 4.80 8.25 -9.31
CA THR A 271 4.62 8.34 -7.85
C THR A 271 4.36 9.77 -7.35
N GLY A 272 4.55 10.78 -8.23
CA GLY A 272 4.46 12.19 -7.87
C GLY A 272 5.69 12.75 -7.16
N ALA A 273 6.46 11.90 -6.48
CA ALA A 273 7.69 12.27 -5.76
C ALA A 273 8.60 11.06 -5.60
N MET A 274 9.89 11.32 -5.31
CA MET A 274 10.81 10.29 -4.82
C MET A 274 10.64 10.08 -3.31
N PRO A 275 10.77 8.85 -2.80
CA PRO A 275 10.87 8.63 -1.37
C PRO A 275 12.21 9.18 -0.84
N ASP A 276 12.21 9.70 0.38
CA ASP A 276 13.45 9.97 1.10
C ASP A 276 14.04 8.63 1.60
N PRO A 277 15.20 8.18 1.09
CA PRO A 277 15.79 6.91 1.51
C PRO A 277 16.26 6.94 2.97
N ALA A 278 16.53 8.13 3.53
CA ALA A 278 16.93 8.30 4.91
C ALA A 278 15.74 8.43 5.87
N ALA A 279 14.50 8.55 5.37
CA ALA A 279 13.33 8.68 6.21
C ALA A 279 13.16 7.45 7.12
N PRO A 280 13.01 7.66 8.43
CA PRO A 280 12.85 6.57 9.36
C PRO A 280 11.50 5.86 9.15
N GLY A 281 11.51 4.54 9.26
CA GLY A 281 10.31 3.72 9.09
C GLY A 281 10.50 2.30 9.62
N LEU A 282 9.40 1.53 9.70
CA LEU A 282 9.41 0.13 10.07
C LEU A 282 9.45 -0.74 8.80
N ALA A 283 10.44 -1.65 8.75
CA ALA A 283 10.49 -2.74 7.78
C ALA A 283 9.98 -4.03 8.41
N PHE A 284 9.28 -4.83 7.65
CA PHE A 284 8.75 -6.09 8.10
C PHE A 284 9.25 -7.25 7.24
N LYS A 285 9.58 -8.35 7.91
CA LYS A 285 9.88 -9.61 7.26
C LYS A 285 9.14 -10.74 7.97
N ASN A 286 8.36 -11.50 7.22
CA ASN A 286 7.69 -12.67 7.75
C ASN A 286 8.70 -13.77 8.06
N LEU A 287 8.57 -14.37 9.24
CA LEU A 287 9.28 -15.57 9.65
C LEU A 287 8.24 -16.64 9.98
N ALA A 288 8.69 -17.90 10.02
CA ALA A 288 7.82 -18.98 10.49
C ALA A 288 7.44 -18.71 11.96
N GLY A 289 6.15 -18.45 12.19
CA GLY A 289 5.63 -18.16 13.53
C GLY A 289 5.93 -16.78 14.10
N GLY A 290 6.45 -15.84 13.30
CA GLY A 290 6.79 -14.50 13.78
C GLY A 290 6.84 -13.42 12.73
N LEU A 291 6.96 -12.18 13.20
CA LEU A 291 7.19 -10.99 12.40
C LEU A 291 8.48 -10.33 12.88
N LEU A 292 9.46 -10.23 12.02
CA LEU A 292 10.65 -9.44 12.28
C LEU A 292 10.36 -7.99 11.87
N ALA A 293 10.46 -7.07 12.83
CA ALA A 293 10.33 -5.65 12.61
C ALA A 293 11.68 -4.97 12.81
N GLY A 294 12.16 -4.23 11.81
CA GLY A 294 13.36 -3.42 11.88
C GLY A 294 13.00 -1.94 11.78
N TRP A 295 13.74 -1.09 12.49
CA TRP A 295 13.63 0.36 12.36
C TRP A 295 14.91 0.90 11.73
N GLY A 296 14.76 1.73 10.73
CA GLY A 296 15.89 2.42 10.10
C GLY A 296 15.42 3.39 9.03
N GLY A 297 16.28 4.36 8.70
CA GLY A 297 16.21 5.16 7.49
C GLY A 297 17.42 4.76 6.66
N ALA A 298 17.30 4.35 5.52
CA ALA A 298 18.17 3.70 4.54
C ALA A 298 17.79 2.22 4.40
N TRP A 299 16.70 2.01 3.70
CA TRP A 299 16.16 0.70 3.36
C TRP A 299 17.08 -0.04 2.39
N GLY A 300 17.88 0.73 1.63
CA GLY A 300 18.86 0.26 0.69
C GLY A 300 20.27 0.25 1.28
N ALA A 301 20.58 -0.64 2.20
CA ALA A 301 21.99 -0.95 2.52
C ALA A 301 22.80 -1.37 1.27
N VAL A 302 22.14 -1.49 0.13
CA VAL A 302 22.70 -1.86 -1.17
C VAL A 302 23.68 -0.80 -1.69
N SER A 303 23.39 0.50 -1.50
CA SER A 303 24.27 1.58 -1.98
C SER A 303 25.64 1.57 -1.28
N ARG A 304 25.69 1.29 0.02
CA ARG A 304 26.96 1.17 0.74
C ARG A 304 27.74 -0.09 0.34
N HIS A 305 27.07 -1.15 -0.03
CA HIS A 305 27.70 -2.38 -0.54
C HIS A 305 28.13 -2.25 -2.00
N LEU A 306 27.31 -1.55 -2.84
CA LEU A 306 27.66 -1.29 -4.24
C LEU A 306 28.83 -0.32 -4.40
N ALA A 307 28.96 0.68 -3.53
CA ALA A 307 30.15 1.54 -3.49
C ALA A 307 31.46 0.77 -3.20
N ALA A 308 31.35 -0.39 -2.53
CA ALA A 308 32.48 -1.28 -2.28
C ALA A 308 32.83 -2.22 -3.47
N ILE A 309 31.96 -2.28 -4.50
CA ILE A 309 32.12 -3.15 -5.69
C ILE A 309 32.56 -2.35 -6.92
N GLN A 310 32.89 -1.07 -6.80
CA GLN A 310 33.47 -0.35 -7.95
C GLN A 310 34.80 -1.02 -8.33
N PRO A 311 34.93 -1.53 -9.58
CA PRO A 311 36.23 -2.03 -10.04
C PRO A 311 37.21 -0.88 -10.05
N LYS A 312 38.39 -1.11 -9.47
CA LYS A 312 39.53 -0.19 -9.56
C LYS A 312 39.99 -0.05 -10.99
#